data_b76464395fb46f0452f4bc4b0e5f4e6f
#
_entry.id   b76464395fb46f0452f4bc4b0e5f4e6f
#
_cell.length_a   1.000
_cell.length_b   1.000
_cell.length_c   1.000
_cell.angle_alpha   90.00
_cell.angle_beta   90.00
_cell.angle_gamma   90.00
#
_symmetry.space_group_name_H-M   'P 1'
#
loop_
_entity.id
_entity.type
_entity.pdbx_description
1 polymer ?
#
loop_
_entity_poly.entity_id
_entity_poly.type
_entity_poly.pdbx_seq_one_letter_code
_entity_poly.pdbx_strand_id
1 'polypeptide(L)'
;MKKIVIFYAAYGGGHLSAANSIKQYLETHYTDIEIHMVDCVKYINRALDKVTTLAYKEMAKKAPWAWGRVYYHSQKGPLARISTSSNKVMALKLLQLFDEIHPDLVISTHPFGSQMTSYLKKKNKVHCKLATIMTDFAPHNQWLIGKEFIDYFFVAHNGMKTALVQSGVPEQHIFVTGIPLSNRFLMHYHKSEIMQQFALDPTRKVILFFGGRRVWFRKK
;
A
#
# COMPACT_ATOMS: atom_id res chain seq x y z
N MET A 1 16.73 4.96 -19.84
CA MET A 1 16.04 3.98 -18.96
C MET A 1 15.35 4.76 -17.86
N LYS A 2 14.03 4.60 -17.70
CA LYS A 2 13.26 5.29 -16.66
C LYS A 2 13.40 4.57 -15.32
N LYS A 3 13.62 5.30 -14.23
CA LYS A 3 13.79 4.75 -12.90
C LYS A 3 12.53 4.92 -12.07
N ILE A 4 12.03 3.81 -11.52
CA ILE A 4 10.79 3.76 -10.74
C ILE A 4 11.11 3.24 -9.34
N VAL A 5 10.70 4.00 -8.31
CA VAL A 5 10.72 3.52 -6.93
C VAL A 5 9.30 3.13 -6.54
N ILE A 6 9.12 1.90 -6.03
CA ILE A 6 7.85 1.44 -5.49
C ILE A 6 7.96 1.34 -3.97
N PHE A 7 7.31 2.26 -3.26
CA PHE A 7 7.21 2.25 -1.81
C PHE A 7 6.05 1.37 -1.34
N TYR A 8 6.34 0.51 -0.37
CA TYR A 8 5.36 -0.27 0.36
C TYR A 8 5.70 -0.31 1.85
N ALA A 9 4.83 -0.90 2.65
CA ALA A 9 5.13 -1.29 4.02
C ALA A 9 4.65 -2.73 4.26
N ALA A 10 5.40 -3.50 5.02
CA ALA A 10 5.12 -4.92 5.25
C ALA A 10 3.96 -5.18 6.25
N TYR A 11 3.15 -4.16 6.53
CA TYR A 11 1.97 -4.29 7.39
C TYR A 11 0.84 -5.00 6.67
N GLY A 12 0.35 -6.11 7.23
CA GLY A 12 -0.82 -6.83 6.74
C GLY A 12 -0.67 -7.59 5.42
N GLY A 13 0.36 -7.33 4.62
CA GLY A 13 0.65 -8.01 3.35
C GLY A 13 -0.06 -7.44 2.12
N GLY A 14 -1.15 -6.69 2.25
CA GLY A 14 -1.89 -6.12 1.11
C GLY A 14 -1.08 -5.11 0.32
N HIS A 15 -0.42 -4.18 0.98
CA HIS A 15 0.45 -3.17 0.35
C HIS A 15 1.61 -3.80 -0.43
N LEU A 16 2.28 -4.81 0.15
CA LEU A 16 3.34 -5.55 -0.52
C LEU A 16 2.81 -6.36 -1.71
N SER A 17 1.64 -6.98 -1.57
CA SER A 17 0.99 -7.74 -2.67
C SER A 17 0.69 -6.82 -3.86
N ALA A 18 0.09 -5.65 -3.61
CA ALA A 18 -0.18 -4.65 -4.65
C ALA A 18 1.13 -4.16 -5.30
N ALA A 19 2.15 -3.84 -4.50
CA ALA A 19 3.45 -3.40 -5.00
C ALA A 19 4.14 -4.46 -5.89
N ASN A 20 4.10 -5.73 -5.48
CA ASN A 20 4.63 -6.84 -6.28
C ASN A 20 3.84 -7.05 -7.58
N SER A 21 2.53 -6.89 -7.56
CA SER A 21 1.69 -6.99 -8.75
C SER A 21 2.03 -5.91 -9.77
N ILE A 22 2.23 -4.67 -9.31
CA ILE A 22 2.65 -3.55 -10.15
C ILE A 22 4.04 -3.82 -10.74
N LYS A 23 5.00 -4.22 -9.89
CA LYS A 23 6.36 -4.56 -10.33
C LYS A 23 6.32 -5.63 -11.43
N GLN A 24 5.64 -6.74 -11.17
CA GLN A 24 5.53 -7.84 -12.14
C GLN A 24 4.93 -7.39 -13.47
N TYR A 25 3.86 -6.57 -13.43
CA TYR A 25 3.24 -6.04 -14.64
C TYR A 25 4.21 -5.16 -15.43
N LEU A 26 4.87 -4.24 -14.74
CA LEU A 26 5.81 -3.30 -15.38
C LEU A 26 7.00 -4.04 -16.00
N GLU A 27 7.62 -4.98 -15.30
CA GLU A 27 8.75 -5.79 -15.82
C GLU A 27 8.36 -6.68 -16.99
N THR A 28 7.09 -7.11 -17.07
CA THR A 28 6.61 -7.92 -18.20
C THR A 28 6.36 -7.10 -19.47
N HIS A 29 5.96 -5.82 -19.32
CA HIS A 29 5.50 -5.02 -20.46
C HIS A 29 6.47 -3.93 -20.89
N TYR A 30 7.48 -3.62 -20.09
CA TYR A 30 8.45 -2.55 -20.38
C TYR A 30 9.88 -3.04 -20.15
N THR A 31 10.75 -2.82 -21.11
CA THR A 31 12.16 -3.26 -21.07
C THR A 31 13.15 -2.15 -20.75
N ASP A 32 12.73 -0.88 -20.85
CA ASP A 32 13.57 0.32 -20.66
C ASP A 32 13.36 0.98 -19.28
N ILE A 33 12.94 0.19 -18.30
CA ILE A 33 12.69 0.65 -16.92
C ILE A 33 13.58 -0.09 -15.92
N GLU A 34 13.93 0.62 -14.83
CA GLU A 34 14.59 0.08 -13.66
C GLU A 34 13.68 0.25 -12.45
N ILE A 35 13.38 -0.82 -11.72
CA ILE A 35 12.42 -0.80 -10.61
C ILE A 35 13.10 -1.12 -9.28
N HIS A 36 12.97 -0.20 -8.32
CA HIS A 36 13.44 -0.35 -6.96
C HIS A 36 12.26 -0.53 -6.00
N MET A 37 12.16 -1.72 -5.40
CA MET A 37 11.16 -2.03 -4.36
C MET A 37 11.69 -1.66 -2.99
N VAL A 38 11.04 -0.73 -2.30
CA VAL A 38 11.52 -0.21 -1.02
C VAL A 38 10.44 -0.30 0.05
N ASP A 39 10.70 -1.10 1.10
CA ASP A 39 9.91 -1.03 2.33
C ASP A 39 10.25 0.28 3.06
N CYS A 40 9.36 1.26 2.95
CA CYS A 40 9.63 2.62 3.42
C CYS A 40 9.83 2.69 4.95
N VAL A 41 9.18 1.83 5.72
CA VAL A 41 9.34 1.81 7.19
C VAL A 41 10.64 1.17 7.59
N LYS A 42 10.97 0.03 6.98
CA LYS A 42 12.22 -0.70 7.25
C LYS A 42 13.46 0.08 6.81
N TYR A 43 13.38 0.79 5.69
CA TYR A 43 14.47 1.63 5.19
C TYR A 43 14.81 2.75 6.18
N ILE A 44 13.78 3.40 6.73
CA ILE A 44 13.95 4.53 7.63
C ILE A 44 14.49 4.11 8.99
N ASN A 45 13.98 3.03 9.56
CA ASN A 45 14.39 2.57 10.88
C ASN A 45 14.03 1.09 11.11
N ARG A 46 15.03 0.22 11.04
CA ARG A 46 14.86 -1.22 11.28
C ARG A 46 14.34 -1.56 12.69
N ALA A 47 14.69 -0.76 13.70
CA ALA A 47 14.19 -0.96 15.05
C ALA A 47 12.70 -0.59 15.16
N LEU A 48 12.31 0.53 14.56
CA LEU A 48 10.91 0.96 14.51
C LEU A 48 10.05 -0.07 13.74
N ASP A 49 10.55 -0.62 12.63
CA ASP A 49 9.87 -1.67 11.87
C ASP A 49 9.59 -2.90 12.72
N LYS A 50 10.58 -3.41 13.46
CA LYS A 50 10.38 -4.55 14.36
C LYS A 50 9.33 -4.29 15.43
N VAL A 51 9.39 -3.14 16.10
CA VAL A 51 8.45 -2.78 17.17
C VAL A 51 7.03 -2.61 16.62
N THR A 52 6.85 -1.86 15.55
CA THR A 52 5.54 -1.61 14.96
C THR A 52 4.93 -2.86 14.34
N THR A 53 5.73 -3.68 13.68
CA THR A 53 5.26 -4.95 13.09
C THR A 53 4.86 -5.96 14.17
N LEU A 54 5.62 -6.05 15.28
CA LEU A 54 5.27 -6.90 16.41
C LEU A 54 4.00 -6.39 17.11
N ALA A 55 3.93 -5.10 17.41
CA ALA A 55 2.75 -4.49 18.04
C ALA A 55 1.48 -4.70 17.20
N TYR A 56 1.56 -4.49 15.88
CA TYR A 56 0.46 -4.77 14.95
C TYR A 56 0.04 -6.23 15.01
N LYS A 57 0.99 -7.17 14.91
CA LYS A 57 0.70 -8.61 14.92
C LYS A 57 0.06 -9.07 16.24
N GLU A 58 0.55 -8.57 17.36
CA GLU A 58 0.00 -8.92 18.69
C GLU A 58 -1.39 -8.30 18.90
N MET A 59 -1.59 -7.03 18.53
CA MET A 59 -2.92 -6.39 18.61
C MET A 59 -3.94 -7.05 17.69
N ALA A 60 -3.57 -7.35 16.45
CA ALA A 60 -4.47 -8.01 15.51
C ALA A 60 -4.90 -9.40 15.96
N LYS A 61 -4.04 -10.10 16.75
CA LYS A 61 -4.35 -11.42 17.29
C LYS A 61 -5.14 -11.38 18.59
N LYS A 62 -4.69 -10.55 19.55
CA LYS A 62 -5.18 -10.60 20.96
C LYS A 62 -6.29 -9.61 21.22
N ALA A 63 -6.33 -8.50 20.48
CA ALA A 63 -7.26 -7.41 20.69
C ALA A 63 -7.63 -6.68 19.39
N PRO A 64 -8.35 -7.32 18.44
CA PRO A 64 -8.73 -6.67 17.15
C PRO A 64 -9.51 -5.36 17.37
N TRP A 65 -10.30 -5.28 18.44
CA TRP A 65 -11.03 -4.07 18.83
C TRP A 65 -10.09 -2.91 19.21
N ALA A 66 -8.95 -3.21 19.85
CA ALA A 66 -7.96 -2.20 20.22
C ALA A 66 -7.28 -1.65 18.97
N TRP A 67 -7.01 -2.49 17.98
CA TRP A 67 -6.50 -2.04 16.68
C TRP A 67 -7.48 -1.09 15.98
N GLY A 68 -8.77 -1.44 15.94
CA GLY A 68 -9.81 -0.57 15.39
C GLY A 68 -9.84 0.81 16.08
N ARG A 69 -9.67 0.84 17.40
CA ARG A 69 -9.63 2.08 18.19
C ARG A 69 -8.37 2.90 17.90
N VAL A 70 -7.20 2.28 17.84
CA VAL A 70 -5.93 2.94 17.45
C VAL A 70 -6.03 3.48 16.01
N TYR A 71 -6.55 2.69 15.09
CA TYR A 71 -6.78 3.08 13.70
C TYR A 71 -7.70 4.31 13.62
N TYR A 72 -8.84 4.27 14.31
CA TYR A 72 -9.81 5.39 14.34
C TYR A 72 -9.20 6.67 14.93
N HIS A 73 -8.50 6.58 16.07
CA HIS A 73 -7.90 7.73 16.73
C HIS A 73 -6.64 8.26 16.01
N SER A 74 -5.95 7.43 15.24
CA SER A 74 -4.81 7.90 14.41
C SER A 74 -5.24 8.76 13.22
N GLN A 75 -6.53 8.78 12.89
CA GLN A 75 -7.08 9.61 11.81
C GLN A 75 -7.34 11.06 12.22
N LYS A 76 -7.54 11.32 13.49
CA LYS A 76 -7.91 12.65 14.02
C LYS A 76 -7.18 12.95 15.34
N GLY A 77 -6.94 14.25 15.60
CA GLY A 77 -6.44 14.72 16.89
C GLY A 77 -4.91 14.68 17.06
N PRO A 78 -4.42 14.67 18.33
CA PRO A 78 -2.99 14.79 18.64
C PRO A 78 -2.12 13.67 18.04
N LEU A 79 -2.61 12.44 18.01
CA LEU A 79 -1.89 11.28 17.44
C LEU A 79 -1.65 11.44 15.94
N ALA A 80 -2.60 11.99 15.19
CA ALA A 80 -2.44 12.29 13.78
C ALA A 80 -1.34 13.35 13.55
N ARG A 81 -1.26 14.38 14.43
CA ARG A 81 -0.22 15.43 14.36
C ARG A 81 1.16 14.87 14.67
N ILE A 82 1.29 14.00 15.67
CA ILE A 82 2.56 13.34 16.03
C ILE A 82 3.02 12.47 14.86
N SER A 83 2.14 11.67 14.27
CA SER A 83 2.44 10.86 13.09
C SER A 83 2.95 11.72 11.94
N THR A 84 2.28 12.83 11.64
CA THR A 84 2.68 13.76 10.56
C THR A 84 4.04 14.39 10.82
N SER A 85 4.34 14.79 12.06
CA SER A 85 5.63 15.39 12.43
C SER A 85 6.77 14.37 12.34
N SER A 86 6.54 13.14 12.81
CA SER A 86 7.50 12.03 12.68
C SER A 86 7.80 11.73 11.22
N ASN A 87 6.77 11.73 10.35
CA ASN A 87 6.94 11.49 8.93
C ASN A 87 7.78 12.56 8.23
N LYS A 88 7.74 13.82 8.68
CA LYS A 88 8.60 14.89 8.16
C LYS A 88 10.08 14.64 8.46
N VAL A 89 10.41 14.24 9.70
CA VAL A 89 11.78 13.87 10.07
C VAL A 89 12.23 12.61 9.31
N MET A 90 11.36 11.64 9.19
CA MET A 90 11.63 10.40 8.44
C MET A 90 11.82 10.65 6.95
N ALA A 91 11.11 11.61 6.36
CA ALA A 91 11.26 11.97 4.96
C ALA A 91 12.67 12.39 4.60
N LEU A 92 13.38 13.08 5.50
CA LEU A 92 14.77 13.50 5.26
C LEU A 92 15.73 12.30 5.13
N LYS A 93 15.43 11.18 5.75
CA LYS A 93 16.22 9.94 5.59
C LYS A 93 16.07 9.30 4.22
N LEU A 94 14.99 9.62 3.49
CA LEU A 94 14.81 9.14 2.13
C LEU A 94 15.63 9.96 1.11
N LEU A 95 16.16 11.13 1.46
CA LEU A 95 16.93 11.96 0.51
C LEU A 95 18.11 11.17 -0.06
N GLN A 96 18.85 10.44 0.77
CA GLN A 96 19.96 9.61 0.29
C GLN A 96 19.49 8.62 -0.78
N LEU A 97 18.35 7.94 -0.58
CA LEU A 97 17.78 7.03 -1.56
C LEU A 97 17.43 7.74 -2.88
N PHE A 98 16.85 8.94 -2.78
CA PHE A 98 16.49 9.75 -3.96
C PHE A 98 17.74 10.27 -4.69
N ASP A 99 18.78 10.63 -3.95
CA ASP A 99 20.07 11.08 -4.50
C ASP A 99 20.85 9.92 -5.15
N GLU A 100 20.70 8.70 -4.67
CA GLU A 100 21.32 7.49 -5.26
C GLU A 100 20.58 7.02 -6.52
N ILE A 101 19.24 7.00 -6.47
CA ILE A 101 18.42 6.43 -7.56
C ILE A 101 18.06 7.47 -8.62
N HIS A 102 17.74 8.71 -8.24
CA HIS A 102 17.19 9.74 -9.12
C HIS A 102 15.93 9.27 -9.84
N PRO A 103 14.84 8.90 -9.13
CA PRO A 103 13.68 8.31 -9.75
C PRO A 103 12.90 9.31 -10.61
N ASP A 104 12.42 8.87 -11.78
CA ASP A 104 11.46 9.61 -12.61
C ASP A 104 10.04 9.52 -12.02
N LEU A 105 9.72 8.35 -11.44
CA LEU A 105 8.40 8.05 -10.88
C LEU A 105 8.53 7.35 -9.53
N VAL A 106 7.76 7.81 -8.57
CA VAL A 106 7.51 7.11 -7.31
C VAL A 106 6.10 6.58 -7.33
N ILE A 107 5.93 5.29 -7.07
CA ILE A 107 4.63 4.64 -6.84
C ILE A 107 4.58 4.26 -5.37
N SER A 108 3.55 4.67 -4.66
CA SER A 108 3.37 4.29 -3.27
C SER A 108 2.08 3.51 -3.05
N THR A 109 2.20 2.30 -2.52
CA THR A 109 1.06 1.47 -2.11
C THR A 109 0.73 1.61 -0.63
N HIS A 110 1.44 2.51 0.08
CA HIS A 110 1.22 2.77 1.50
C HIS A 110 1.24 4.29 1.79
N PRO A 111 0.38 4.81 2.69
CA PRO A 111 0.30 6.24 2.97
C PRO A 111 1.65 6.89 3.33
N PHE A 112 2.51 6.19 4.07
CA PHE A 112 3.81 6.76 4.50
C PHE A 112 4.72 7.11 3.33
N GLY A 113 4.82 6.26 2.31
CA GLY A 113 5.61 6.56 1.12
C GLY A 113 5.10 7.81 0.40
N SER A 114 3.77 7.94 0.24
CA SER A 114 3.14 9.12 -0.35
C SER A 114 3.40 10.38 0.47
N GLN A 115 3.20 10.33 1.79
CA GLN A 115 3.40 11.49 2.69
C GLN A 115 4.85 11.98 2.69
N MET A 116 5.81 11.06 2.79
CA MET A 116 7.23 11.41 2.83
C MET A 116 7.69 12.01 1.50
N THR A 117 7.31 11.39 0.38
CA THR A 117 7.63 11.93 -0.95
C THR A 117 6.97 13.28 -1.19
N SER A 118 5.69 13.43 -0.83
CA SER A 118 4.97 14.71 -0.90
C SER A 118 5.66 15.81 -0.09
N TYR A 119 6.15 15.49 1.11
CA TYR A 119 6.88 16.43 1.94
C TYR A 119 8.19 16.87 1.27
N LEU A 120 8.95 15.94 0.66
CA LEU A 120 10.18 16.26 -0.05
C LEU A 120 9.90 17.09 -1.31
N LYS A 121 8.84 16.80 -2.07
CA LYS A 121 8.37 17.61 -3.21
C LYS A 121 8.00 19.03 -2.75
N LYS A 122 7.25 19.16 -1.65
CA LYS A 122 6.91 20.47 -1.04
C LYS A 122 8.14 21.28 -0.66
N LYS A 123 9.23 20.62 -0.31
CA LYS A 123 10.51 21.27 0.04
C LYS A 123 11.45 21.48 -1.15
N ASN A 124 10.97 21.22 -2.38
CA ASN A 124 11.77 21.24 -3.62
C ASN A 124 13.05 20.39 -3.54
N LYS A 125 13.01 19.30 -2.77
CA LYS A 125 14.14 18.38 -2.62
C LYS A 125 14.13 17.25 -3.65
N VAL A 126 12.95 16.92 -4.20
CA VAL A 126 12.78 15.90 -5.23
C VAL A 126 11.78 16.37 -6.28
N HIS A 127 11.99 15.99 -7.54
CA HIS A 127 11.22 16.46 -8.70
C HIS A 127 10.51 15.32 -9.47
N CYS A 128 10.50 14.09 -8.93
CA CYS A 128 9.83 12.95 -9.53
C CYS A 128 8.30 13.09 -9.56
N LYS A 129 7.65 12.35 -10.46
CA LYS A 129 6.21 12.13 -10.39
C LYS A 129 5.87 11.23 -9.20
N LEU A 130 4.71 11.45 -8.58
CA LEU A 130 4.22 10.64 -7.46
C LEU A 130 2.84 10.07 -7.78
N ALA A 131 2.75 8.75 -7.81
CA ALA A 131 1.52 7.99 -7.94
C ALA A 131 1.20 7.28 -6.61
N THR A 132 -0.02 7.45 -6.13
CA THR A 132 -0.53 6.80 -4.92
C THR A 132 -1.56 5.75 -5.30
N ILE A 133 -1.30 4.50 -4.94
CA ILE A 133 -2.22 3.38 -5.13
C ILE A 133 -2.90 3.09 -3.80
N MET A 134 -4.15 3.49 -3.66
CA MET A 134 -4.91 3.30 -2.43
C MET A 134 -5.44 1.87 -2.35
N THR A 135 -4.86 1.09 -1.45
CA THR A 135 -5.19 -0.34 -1.28
C THR A 135 -6.32 -0.59 -0.27
N ASP A 136 -6.75 0.45 0.43
CA ASP A 136 -7.89 0.38 1.35
C ASP A 136 -9.21 0.46 0.58
N PHE A 137 -10.27 -0.14 1.14
CA PHE A 137 -11.62 -0.07 0.55
C PHE A 137 -12.26 1.31 0.73
N ALA A 138 -11.88 2.05 1.76
CA ALA A 138 -12.35 3.42 2.00
C ALA A 138 -11.15 4.36 2.24
N PRO A 139 -11.18 5.60 1.71
CA PRO A 139 -10.11 6.54 1.94
C PRO A 139 -10.11 6.99 3.41
N HIS A 140 -8.94 7.02 4.02
CA HIS A 140 -8.75 7.62 5.33
C HIS A 140 -7.78 8.81 5.24
N ASN A 141 -7.81 9.69 6.24
CA ASN A 141 -7.11 10.98 6.21
C ASN A 141 -5.59 10.86 5.98
N GLN A 142 -4.97 9.73 6.32
CA GLN A 142 -3.54 9.52 6.11
C GLN A 142 -3.16 9.49 4.62
N TRP A 143 -4.06 9.08 3.73
CA TRP A 143 -3.85 9.11 2.29
C TRP A 143 -3.88 10.53 1.69
N LEU A 144 -4.51 11.47 2.41
CA LEU A 144 -4.70 12.84 1.95
C LEU A 144 -3.62 13.81 2.41
N ILE A 145 -2.72 13.37 3.30
CA ILE A 145 -1.63 14.23 3.78
C ILE A 145 -0.64 14.49 2.64
N GLY A 146 -0.50 15.75 2.25
CA GLY A 146 0.36 16.19 1.15
C GLY A 146 -0.25 15.94 -0.24
N LYS A 147 -1.59 15.80 -0.34
CA LYS A 147 -2.34 15.53 -1.58
C LYS A 147 -2.03 16.51 -2.71
N GLU A 148 -1.66 17.75 -2.38
CA GLU A 148 -1.31 18.81 -3.32
C GLU A 148 -0.02 18.51 -4.12
N PHE A 149 0.79 17.57 -3.64
CA PHE A 149 2.05 17.14 -4.24
C PHE A 149 1.99 15.72 -4.83
N ILE A 150 0.81 15.10 -4.82
CA ILE A 150 0.56 13.80 -5.44
C ILE A 150 0.02 14.06 -6.85
N ASP A 151 0.71 13.53 -7.87
CA ASP A 151 0.32 13.73 -9.26
C ASP A 151 -0.83 12.81 -9.68
N TYR A 152 -0.88 11.58 -9.13
CA TYR A 152 -1.88 10.57 -9.53
C TYR A 152 -2.39 9.77 -8.34
N PHE A 153 -3.71 9.60 -8.27
CA PHE A 153 -4.38 8.72 -7.31
C PHE A 153 -5.05 7.58 -8.06
N PHE A 154 -4.73 6.36 -7.70
CA PHE A 154 -5.39 5.15 -8.19
C PHE A 154 -6.25 4.57 -7.07
N VAL A 155 -7.54 4.37 -7.34
CA VAL A 155 -8.54 4.00 -6.33
C VAL A 155 -9.34 2.79 -6.75
N ALA A 156 -9.89 2.07 -5.76
CA ALA A 156 -10.57 0.81 -5.99
C ALA A 156 -11.93 0.97 -6.70
N HIS A 157 -12.68 2.04 -6.42
CA HIS A 157 -14.04 2.23 -6.93
C HIS A 157 -14.48 3.69 -6.93
N ASN A 158 -15.58 3.98 -7.64
CA ASN A 158 -16.11 5.35 -7.82
C ASN A 158 -16.44 6.07 -6.50
N GLY A 159 -16.90 5.36 -5.47
CA GLY A 159 -17.16 5.95 -4.15
C GLY A 159 -15.89 6.56 -3.52
N MET A 160 -14.72 5.95 -3.73
CA MET A 160 -13.44 6.54 -3.31
C MET A 160 -13.11 7.78 -4.13
N LYS A 161 -13.32 7.75 -5.45
CA LYS A 161 -13.12 8.92 -6.32
C LYS A 161 -13.97 10.10 -5.82
N THR A 162 -15.26 9.88 -5.57
CA THR A 162 -16.17 10.91 -5.03
C THR A 162 -15.65 11.48 -3.70
N ALA A 163 -15.23 10.63 -2.78
CA ALA A 163 -14.70 11.06 -1.48
C ALA A 163 -13.40 11.88 -1.61
N LEU A 164 -12.52 11.53 -2.54
CA LEU A 164 -11.30 12.29 -2.82
C LEU A 164 -11.61 13.67 -3.43
N VAL A 165 -12.54 13.74 -4.38
CA VAL A 165 -12.99 15.01 -4.96
C VAL A 165 -13.58 15.91 -3.88
N GLN A 166 -14.47 15.39 -3.03
CA GLN A 166 -15.03 16.12 -1.89
C GLN A 166 -13.96 16.59 -0.89
N SER A 167 -12.83 15.86 -0.82
CA SER A 167 -11.67 16.25 -0.04
C SER A 167 -10.75 17.24 -0.74
N GLY A 168 -11.11 17.73 -1.94
CA GLY A 168 -10.38 18.74 -2.71
C GLY A 168 -9.22 18.18 -3.54
N VAL A 169 -9.22 16.90 -3.89
CA VAL A 169 -8.30 16.35 -4.91
C VAL A 169 -8.91 16.63 -6.30
N PRO A 170 -8.15 17.19 -7.25
CA PRO A 170 -8.65 17.43 -8.61
C PRO A 170 -9.06 16.12 -9.28
N GLU A 171 -10.24 16.10 -9.92
CA GLU A 171 -10.82 14.89 -10.49
C GLU A 171 -9.92 14.24 -11.56
N GLN A 172 -9.24 15.05 -12.37
CA GLN A 172 -8.33 14.59 -13.42
C GLN A 172 -7.08 13.86 -12.89
N HIS A 173 -6.80 13.97 -11.59
CA HIS A 173 -5.71 13.24 -10.94
C HIS A 173 -6.16 11.89 -10.37
N ILE A 174 -7.45 11.53 -10.47
CA ILE A 174 -8.03 10.35 -9.83
C ILE A 174 -8.46 9.32 -10.88
N PHE A 175 -7.88 8.13 -10.81
CA PHE A 175 -8.13 7.01 -11.71
C PHE A 175 -8.78 5.86 -10.96
N VAL A 176 -9.95 5.41 -11.42
CA VAL A 176 -10.64 4.25 -10.86
C VAL A 176 -10.19 3.01 -11.63
N THR A 177 -9.30 2.24 -11.03
CA THR A 177 -8.65 1.09 -11.68
C THR A 177 -8.83 -0.24 -10.95
N GLY A 178 -9.40 -0.21 -9.75
CA GLY A 178 -9.35 -1.34 -8.85
C GLY A 178 -8.03 -1.39 -8.07
N ILE A 179 -7.86 -2.47 -7.28
CA ILE A 179 -6.62 -2.76 -6.57
C ILE A 179 -5.76 -3.68 -7.45
N PRO A 180 -4.43 -3.41 -7.59
CA PRO A 180 -3.55 -4.26 -8.39
C PRO A 180 -3.56 -5.72 -7.93
N LEU A 181 -3.79 -6.62 -8.86
CA LEU A 181 -3.84 -8.07 -8.63
C LEU A 181 -2.68 -8.77 -9.33
N SER A 182 -2.23 -9.88 -8.76
CA SER A 182 -1.25 -10.75 -9.40
C SER A 182 -1.83 -11.35 -10.69
N ASN A 183 -0.98 -11.54 -11.70
CA ASN A 183 -1.35 -12.19 -12.97
C ASN A 183 -1.98 -13.59 -12.75
N ARG A 184 -1.75 -14.23 -11.62
CA ARG A 184 -2.39 -15.50 -11.26
C ARG A 184 -3.93 -15.41 -11.25
N PHE A 185 -4.50 -14.24 -10.93
CA PHE A 185 -5.96 -14.03 -10.97
C PHE A 185 -6.50 -13.87 -12.39
N LEU A 186 -5.64 -13.69 -13.39
CA LEU A 186 -5.99 -13.57 -14.80
C LEU A 186 -5.82 -14.89 -15.56
N MET A 187 -5.23 -15.92 -14.92
CA MET A 187 -5.03 -17.23 -15.53
C MET A 187 -6.34 -18.02 -15.57
N HIS A 188 -6.54 -18.76 -16.64
CA HIS A 188 -7.61 -19.76 -16.69
C HIS A 188 -7.17 -21.01 -15.95
N TYR A 189 -8.02 -21.45 -15.03
CA TYR A 189 -7.83 -22.68 -14.26
C TYR A 189 -8.93 -23.69 -14.59
N HIS A 190 -8.53 -24.92 -14.88
CA HIS A 190 -9.51 -26.00 -15.01
C HIS A 190 -10.02 -26.42 -13.64
N LYS A 191 -11.33 -26.32 -13.44
CA LYS A 191 -11.96 -26.62 -12.16
C LYS A 191 -11.63 -28.07 -11.67
N SER A 192 -11.65 -29.04 -12.57
CA SER A 192 -11.31 -30.43 -12.27
C SER A 192 -9.90 -30.61 -11.71
N GLU A 193 -8.92 -29.95 -12.32
CA GLU A 193 -7.52 -30.01 -11.87
C GLU A 193 -7.34 -29.40 -10.48
N ILE A 194 -7.97 -28.24 -10.26
CA ILE A 194 -7.94 -27.58 -8.95
C ILE A 194 -8.59 -28.43 -7.87
N MET A 195 -9.75 -29.05 -8.17
CA MET A 195 -10.42 -29.92 -7.22
C MET A 195 -9.58 -31.17 -6.88
N GLN A 196 -8.93 -31.75 -7.88
CA GLN A 196 -8.00 -32.87 -7.68
C GLN A 196 -6.78 -32.43 -6.85
N GLN A 197 -6.15 -31.28 -7.18
CA GLN A 197 -4.97 -30.76 -6.48
C GLN A 197 -5.24 -30.54 -4.98
N PHE A 198 -6.44 -30.10 -4.63
CA PHE A 198 -6.82 -29.83 -3.24
C PHE A 198 -7.61 -31.00 -2.59
N ALA A 199 -7.69 -32.15 -3.24
CA ALA A 199 -8.45 -33.32 -2.79
C ALA A 199 -9.91 -32.98 -2.41
N LEU A 200 -10.56 -32.14 -3.21
CA LEU A 200 -11.94 -31.69 -3.00
C LEU A 200 -12.92 -32.64 -3.72
N ASP A 201 -14.01 -32.94 -3.06
CA ASP A 201 -15.10 -33.75 -3.64
C ASP A 201 -15.85 -32.92 -4.71
N PRO A 202 -15.84 -33.31 -6.00
CA PRO A 202 -16.48 -32.57 -7.08
C PRO A 202 -18.02 -32.49 -6.97
N THR A 203 -18.62 -33.35 -6.17
CA THR A 203 -20.09 -33.41 -5.96
C THR A 203 -20.56 -32.44 -4.87
N ARG A 204 -19.63 -31.92 -4.05
CA ARG A 204 -19.95 -31.02 -2.93
C ARG A 204 -19.75 -29.53 -3.28
N LYS A 205 -20.54 -28.69 -2.64
CA LYS A 205 -20.33 -27.23 -2.67
C LYS A 205 -19.08 -26.89 -1.87
N VAL A 206 -18.19 -26.06 -2.44
CA VAL A 206 -16.99 -25.59 -1.78
C VAL A 206 -17.23 -24.17 -1.27
N ILE A 207 -17.00 -23.94 0.01
CA ILE A 207 -17.01 -22.63 0.63
C ILE A 207 -15.58 -22.30 1.05
N LEU A 208 -15.01 -21.24 0.46
CA LEU A 208 -13.65 -20.81 0.76
C LEU A 208 -13.68 -19.62 1.71
N PHE A 209 -13.04 -19.77 2.88
CA PHE A 209 -12.86 -18.70 3.84
C PHE A 209 -11.45 -18.12 3.72
N PHE A 210 -11.37 -16.83 3.43
CA PHE A 210 -10.10 -16.11 3.47
C PHE A 210 -9.90 -15.49 4.84
N GLY A 211 -8.82 -15.89 5.52
CA GLY A 211 -8.38 -15.29 6.78
C GLY A 211 -6.97 -14.72 6.62
N GLY A 212 -6.63 -13.72 7.42
CA GLY A 212 -5.24 -13.26 7.51
C GLY A 212 -4.32 -14.42 7.93
N ARG A 213 -3.03 -14.31 7.61
CA ARG A 213 -1.99 -15.35 7.71
C ARG A 213 -1.95 -16.16 9.02
N ARG A 214 -2.79 -15.86 10.02
CA ARG A 214 -2.84 -16.49 11.35
C ARG A 214 -4.24 -16.49 11.99
N VAL A 215 -5.32 -16.51 11.23
CA VAL A 215 -6.64 -16.80 11.77
C VAL A 215 -6.80 -18.32 11.81
N TRP A 216 -6.60 -18.88 12.99
CA TRP A 216 -6.88 -20.30 13.22
C TRP A 216 -8.37 -20.45 13.56
N PHE A 217 -9.13 -21.07 12.69
CA PHE A 217 -10.43 -21.57 13.07
C PHE A 217 -10.23 -22.77 14.01
N ARG A 218 -10.63 -22.65 15.26
CA ARG A 218 -10.71 -23.82 16.15
C ARG A 218 -11.73 -24.79 15.53
N LYS A 219 -11.28 -25.95 15.12
CA LYS A 219 -12.24 -27.07 14.92
C LYS A 219 -12.91 -27.34 16.27
N LYS A 220 -14.23 -27.23 16.33
CA LYS A 220 -15.02 -27.80 17.42
C LYS A 220 -15.06 -29.30 17.24
#